data_145ef337b7da6cddf95596f3084f024f
#
_entry.id   145ef337b7da6cddf95596f3084f024f
#
_cell.length_a   1.000
_cell.length_b   1.000
_cell.length_c   1.000
_cell.angle_alpha   90.00
_cell.angle_beta   90.00
_cell.angle_gamma   90.00
#
_symmetry.space_group_name_H-M   'P 1'
#
loop_
_entity.id
_entity.type
_entity.pdbx_description
1 polymer ?
#
loop_
_entity_poly.entity_id
_entity_poly.type
_entity_poly.pdbx_seq_one_letter_code
_entity_poly.pdbx_strand_id
1 'polypeptide(L)'
;MMVMNDVLGGGLSSRLFQEIREKKGLVYSIYSYHEPFRDTGIFAVHAATSREKYGEVLELIRSEFGKMIEGDISGDELVRMKKQLRSGFLIGLENTSNRMIRMARQRIYLGETYPVEETLKKIDSVTVGDVRALAAEILDAKRMTTAVLGPV
;
A
#
# COMPACT_ATOMS: atom_id res chain seq x y z
N MET A 1 -1.41 6.17 5.49
CA MET A 1 -0.56 5.52 4.48
C MET A 1 -0.60 3.99 4.54
N MET A 2 -0.22 3.33 5.65
CA MET A 2 -0.18 1.84 5.74
C MET A 2 -1.50 1.18 5.30
N VAL A 3 -2.64 1.61 5.86
CA VAL A 3 -3.95 1.04 5.50
C VAL A 3 -4.29 1.23 4.02
N MET A 4 -4.03 2.41 3.45
CA MET A 4 -4.23 2.67 2.02
C MET A 4 -3.37 1.75 1.16
N ASN A 5 -2.10 1.58 1.51
CA ASN A 5 -1.19 0.66 0.83
C ASN A 5 -1.68 -0.78 0.88
N ASP A 6 -2.15 -1.25 2.04
CA ASP A 6 -2.65 -2.62 2.22
C ASP A 6 -3.92 -2.88 1.37
N VAL A 7 -4.84 -1.92 1.31
CA VAL A 7 -6.03 -2.01 0.45
C VAL A 7 -5.61 -2.11 -1.02
N LEU A 8 -4.68 -1.25 -1.46
CA LEU A 8 -4.31 -1.16 -2.87
C LEU A 8 -3.44 -2.33 -3.34
N GLY A 9 -2.30 -2.60 -2.67
CA GLY A 9 -1.32 -3.57 -3.16
C GLY A 9 -0.43 -4.20 -2.09
N GLY A 10 -0.80 -4.12 -0.80
CA GLY A 10 0.03 -4.57 0.31
C GLY A 10 0.02 -6.09 0.57
N GLY A 11 -0.70 -6.88 -0.20
CA GLY A 11 -0.75 -8.33 0.01
C GLY A 11 -1.67 -9.08 -0.93
N LEU A 12 -1.84 -10.39 -0.71
CA LEU A 12 -2.61 -11.29 -1.58
C LEU A 12 -4.10 -10.92 -1.67
N SER A 13 -4.65 -10.27 -0.66
CA SER A 13 -6.06 -9.83 -0.62
C SER A 13 -6.25 -8.41 -1.15
N SER A 14 -5.19 -7.75 -1.59
CA SER A 14 -5.22 -6.37 -2.09
C SER A 14 -5.85 -6.29 -3.49
N ARG A 15 -6.34 -5.12 -3.86
CA ARG A 15 -7.04 -4.88 -5.12
C ARG A 15 -6.18 -5.19 -6.33
N LEU A 16 -4.96 -4.64 -6.39
CA LEU A 16 -4.05 -4.87 -7.51
C LEU A 16 -3.77 -6.37 -7.69
N PHE A 17 -3.54 -7.09 -6.59
CA PHE A 17 -3.27 -8.52 -6.64
C PHE A 17 -4.50 -9.28 -7.14
N GLN A 18 -5.68 -9.03 -6.55
CA GLN A 18 -6.90 -9.74 -6.91
C GLN A 18 -7.35 -9.44 -8.35
N GLU A 19 -7.34 -8.17 -8.76
CA GLU A 19 -7.87 -7.79 -10.07
C GLU A 19 -6.91 -8.13 -11.21
N ILE A 20 -5.61 -7.89 -11.03
CA ILE A 20 -4.65 -7.94 -12.14
C ILE A 20 -3.95 -9.30 -12.20
N ARG A 21 -3.61 -9.88 -11.04
CA ARG A 21 -2.93 -11.18 -11.00
C ARG A 21 -3.91 -12.34 -10.97
N GLU A 22 -4.81 -12.38 -9.99
CA GLU A 22 -5.69 -13.54 -9.78
C GLU A 22 -6.77 -13.64 -10.85
N LYS A 23 -7.54 -12.59 -11.09
CA LYS A 23 -8.65 -12.63 -12.03
C LYS A 23 -8.21 -12.60 -13.49
N LYS A 24 -7.19 -11.81 -13.83
CA LYS A 24 -6.77 -11.59 -15.22
C LYS A 24 -5.49 -12.32 -15.62
N GLY A 25 -4.65 -12.76 -14.70
CA GLY A 25 -3.41 -13.47 -15.00
C GLY A 25 -2.42 -12.64 -15.85
N LEU A 26 -2.41 -11.32 -15.68
CA LEU A 26 -1.62 -10.42 -16.53
C LEU A 26 -0.20 -10.20 -16.02
N VAL A 27 0.07 -10.48 -14.76
CA VAL A 27 1.34 -10.21 -14.10
C VAL A 27 1.85 -11.44 -13.35
N TYR A 28 3.17 -11.61 -13.30
CA TYR A 28 3.81 -12.58 -12.42
C TYR A 28 3.80 -12.11 -10.97
N SER A 29 4.10 -10.84 -10.75
CA SER A 29 4.03 -10.20 -9.44
C SER A 29 3.47 -8.79 -9.56
N ILE A 30 2.73 -8.37 -8.55
CA ILE A 30 2.27 -6.99 -8.40
C ILE A 30 2.09 -6.69 -6.92
N TYR A 31 2.58 -5.53 -6.49
CA TYR A 31 2.41 -5.02 -5.13
C TYR A 31 2.64 -3.51 -5.10
N SER A 32 2.12 -2.86 -4.08
CA SER A 32 2.45 -1.48 -3.76
C SER A 32 3.26 -1.39 -2.46
N TYR A 33 4.04 -0.35 -2.36
CA TYR A 33 4.80 -0.04 -1.15
C TYR A 33 4.95 1.46 -0.96
N HIS A 34 5.29 1.87 0.24
CA HIS A 34 5.61 3.25 0.56
C HIS A 34 6.89 3.31 1.39
N GLU A 35 7.72 4.27 1.11
CA GLU A 35 8.92 4.54 1.89
C GLU A 35 8.89 6.00 2.35
N PRO A 36 8.68 6.23 3.66
CA PRO A 36 8.72 7.57 4.22
C PRO A 36 10.16 7.99 4.49
N PHE A 37 10.49 9.23 4.13
CA PHE A 37 11.70 9.93 4.51
C PHE A 37 11.35 11.07 5.50
N ARG A 38 12.31 11.88 5.89
CA ARG A 38 12.10 12.92 6.91
C ARG A 38 11.15 14.02 6.45
N ASP A 39 11.29 14.46 5.21
CA ASP A 39 10.61 15.61 4.61
C ASP A 39 9.87 15.27 3.31
N THR A 40 9.92 14.02 2.88
CA THR A 40 9.31 13.52 1.65
C THR A 40 8.97 12.04 1.77
N GLY A 41 8.51 11.41 0.71
CA GLY A 41 8.27 9.97 0.64
C GLY A 41 8.00 9.49 -0.77
N ILE A 42 8.04 8.19 -0.93
CA ILE A 42 7.70 7.52 -2.19
C ILE A 42 6.52 6.58 -1.94
N PHE A 43 5.53 6.65 -2.82
CA PHE A 43 4.54 5.61 -2.99
C PHE A 43 4.73 5.01 -4.37
N ALA A 44 4.88 3.70 -4.46
CA ALA A 44 5.16 3.03 -5.72
C ALA A 44 4.35 1.74 -5.88
N VAL A 45 4.08 1.40 -7.14
CA VAL A 45 3.57 0.10 -7.55
C VAL A 45 4.63 -0.59 -8.40
N HIS A 46 4.96 -1.81 -8.03
CA HIS A 46 5.80 -2.70 -8.83
C HIS A 46 4.92 -3.72 -9.54
N ALA A 47 5.17 -3.96 -10.81
CA ALA A 47 4.54 -5.03 -11.57
C ALA A 47 5.55 -5.70 -12.50
N ALA A 48 5.53 -7.03 -12.56
CA ALA A 48 6.31 -7.82 -13.52
C ALA A 48 5.33 -8.49 -14.51
N THR A 49 5.44 -8.10 -15.79
CA THR A 49 4.54 -8.55 -16.85
C THR A 49 5.30 -8.73 -18.17
N SER A 50 4.66 -9.34 -19.16
CA SER A 50 5.22 -9.41 -20.51
C SER A 50 5.06 -8.07 -21.25
N ARG A 51 5.88 -7.88 -22.28
CA ARG A 51 5.86 -6.67 -23.12
C ARG A 51 4.45 -6.40 -23.70
N GLU A 52 3.80 -7.44 -24.16
CA GLU A 52 2.49 -7.35 -24.83
C GLU A 52 1.38 -6.91 -23.88
N LYS A 53 1.51 -7.26 -22.58
CA LYS A 53 0.50 -6.96 -21.55
C LYS A 53 0.75 -5.65 -20.80
N TYR A 54 1.92 -5.04 -21.00
CA TYR A 54 2.33 -3.85 -20.23
C TYR A 54 1.29 -2.72 -20.27
N GLY A 55 0.78 -2.38 -21.46
CA GLY A 55 -0.20 -1.30 -21.61
C GLY A 55 -1.49 -1.57 -20.82
N GLU A 56 -2.03 -2.80 -20.93
CA GLU A 56 -3.23 -3.20 -20.20
C GLU A 56 -3.02 -3.16 -18.67
N VAL A 57 -1.87 -3.64 -18.21
CA VAL A 57 -1.52 -3.61 -16.78
C VAL A 57 -1.47 -2.19 -16.25
N LEU A 58 -0.86 -1.27 -17.00
CA LEU A 58 -0.76 0.14 -16.60
C LEU A 58 -2.13 0.81 -16.49
N GLU A 59 -3.03 0.56 -17.46
CA GLU A 59 -4.40 1.09 -17.43
C GLU A 59 -5.21 0.52 -16.27
N LEU A 60 -5.05 -0.75 -15.94
CA LEU A 60 -5.70 -1.37 -14.80
C LEU A 60 -5.21 -0.77 -13.46
N ILE A 61 -3.90 -0.52 -13.32
CA ILE A 61 -3.36 0.17 -12.14
C ILE A 61 -3.99 1.56 -12.00
N ARG A 62 -4.06 2.33 -13.09
CA ARG A 62 -4.71 3.66 -13.11
C ARG A 62 -6.18 3.58 -12.76
N SER A 63 -6.88 2.57 -13.24
CA SER A 63 -8.29 2.33 -12.91
C SER A 63 -8.49 2.08 -11.42
N GLU A 64 -7.64 1.26 -10.80
CA GLU A 64 -7.70 1.02 -9.35
C GLU A 64 -7.37 2.29 -8.54
N PHE A 65 -6.45 3.13 -9.02
CA PHE A 65 -6.21 4.46 -8.43
C PHE A 65 -7.47 5.32 -8.48
N GLY A 66 -8.16 5.36 -9.62
CA GLY A 66 -9.43 6.10 -9.76
C GLY A 66 -10.47 5.64 -8.75
N LYS A 67 -10.69 4.34 -8.62
CA LYS A 67 -11.62 3.76 -7.63
C LYS A 67 -11.26 4.14 -6.19
N MET A 68 -9.99 4.14 -5.84
CA MET A 68 -9.52 4.58 -4.52
C MET A 68 -9.81 6.05 -4.26
N ILE A 69 -9.61 6.91 -5.27
CA ILE A 69 -9.89 8.36 -5.21
C ILE A 69 -11.39 8.63 -5.08
N GLU A 70 -12.22 7.87 -5.80
CA GLU A 70 -13.69 7.98 -5.73
C GLU A 70 -14.26 7.48 -4.39
N GLY A 71 -13.44 6.71 -3.62
CA GLY A 71 -13.83 6.15 -2.34
C GLY A 71 -14.68 4.87 -2.49
N ASP A 72 -14.53 4.18 -3.60
CA ASP A 72 -15.13 2.85 -3.84
C ASP A 72 -14.40 1.79 -2.97
N ILE A 73 -14.51 1.93 -1.66
CA ILE A 73 -13.96 1.01 -0.65
C ILE A 73 -15.12 0.64 0.28
N SER A 74 -15.48 -0.64 0.30
CA SER A 74 -16.52 -1.09 1.22
C SER A 74 -16.04 -1.08 2.67
N GLY A 75 -16.97 -0.86 3.61
CA GLY A 75 -16.65 -0.95 5.04
C GLY A 75 -16.07 -2.31 5.43
N ASP A 76 -16.60 -3.39 4.85
CA ASP A 76 -16.12 -4.76 5.11
C ASP A 76 -14.71 -4.99 4.55
N GLU A 77 -14.39 -4.43 3.39
CA GLU A 77 -13.03 -4.48 2.84
C GLU A 77 -12.05 -3.78 3.77
N LEU A 78 -12.36 -2.58 4.22
CA LEU A 78 -11.53 -1.83 5.15
C LEU A 78 -11.33 -2.57 6.47
N VAL A 79 -12.38 -3.18 7.02
CA VAL A 79 -12.30 -3.98 8.25
C VAL A 79 -11.37 -5.19 8.07
N ARG A 80 -11.48 -5.92 6.95
CA ARG A 80 -10.61 -7.05 6.65
C ARG A 80 -9.14 -6.62 6.53
N MET A 81 -8.88 -5.54 5.79
CA MET A 81 -7.51 -5.02 5.61
C MET A 81 -6.90 -4.55 6.93
N LYS A 82 -7.65 -3.86 7.78
CA LYS A 82 -7.18 -3.48 9.12
C LYS A 82 -6.82 -4.70 9.97
N LYS A 83 -7.64 -5.75 9.96
CA LYS A 83 -7.35 -6.99 10.70
C LYS A 83 -6.05 -7.65 10.19
N GLN A 84 -5.89 -7.74 8.87
CA GLN A 84 -4.69 -8.29 8.24
C GLN A 84 -3.45 -7.47 8.62
N LEU A 85 -3.51 -6.15 8.49
CA LEU A 85 -2.42 -5.24 8.84
C LEU A 85 -2.04 -5.34 10.32
N ARG A 86 -3.02 -5.38 11.24
CA ARG A 86 -2.78 -5.57 12.67
C ARG A 86 -2.06 -6.88 12.96
N SER A 87 -2.55 -7.98 12.38
CA SER A 87 -1.94 -9.30 12.57
C SER A 87 -0.52 -9.35 12.03
N GLY A 88 -0.30 -8.87 10.81
CA GLY A 88 1.03 -8.78 10.21
C GLY A 88 1.99 -7.91 11.03
N PHE A 89 1.52 -6.78 11.53
CA PHE A 89 2.29 -5.90 12.40
C PHE A 89 2.71 -6.59 13.71
N LEU A 90 1.78 -7.26 14.39
CA LEU A 90 2.07 -7.97 15.64
C LEU A 90 3.03 -9.14 15.42
N ILE A 91 2.79 -9.99 14.42
CA ILE A 91 3.69 -11.10 14.05
C ILE A 91 5.08 -10.56 13.69
N GLY A 92 5.15 -9.47 12.92
CA GLY A 92 6.41 -8.82 12.59
C GLY A 92 7.23 -8.38 13.81
N LEU A 93 6.57 -8.04 14.92
CA LEU A 93 7.22 -7.65 16.18
C LEU A 93 7.72 -8.82 17.02
N GLU A 94 7.42 -10.07 16.69
CA GLU A 94 8.05 -11.23 17.33
C GLU A 94 9.55 -11.30 16.97
N ASN A 95 9.91 -10.78 15.80
CA ASN A 95 11.31 -10.65 15.40
C ASN A 95 11.97 -9.47 16.11
N THR A 96 13.04 -9.74 16.87
CA THR A 96 13.77 -8.74 17.64
C THR A 96 14.43 -7.67 16.78
N SER A 97 14.91 -8.02 15.57
CA SER A 97 15.46 -7.06 14.62
C SER A 97 14.41 -6.05 14.14
N ASN A 98 13.18 -6.51 13.85
CA ASN A 98 12.08 -5.63 13.46
C ASN A 98 11.69 -4.69 14.60
N ARG A 99 11.68 -5.19 15.85
CA ARG A 99 11.44 -4.34 17.03
C ARG A 99 12.51 -3.26 17.17
N MET A 100 13.77 -3.65 17.05
CA MET A 100 14.92 -2.73 17.12
C MET A 100 14.81 -1.66 16.02
N ILE A 101 14.62 -2.07 14.76
CA ILE A 101 14.50 -1.14 13.62
C ILE A 101 13.32 -0.19 13.81
N ARG A 102 12.17 -0.68 14.27
CA ARG A 102 11.01 0.16 14.57
C ARG A 102 11.34 1.22 15.61
N MET A 103 11.93 0.84 16.74
CA MET A 103 12.29 1.76 17.81
C MET A 103 13.31 2.80 17.33
N ALA A 104 14.34 2.36 16.59
CA ALA A 104 15.36 3.24 16.03
C ALA A 104 14.74 4.25 15.05
N ARG A 105 13.92 3.80 14.11
CA ARG A 105 13.21 4.68 13.16
C ARG A 105 12.33 5.70 13.89
N GLN A 106 11.55 5.27 14.86
CA GLN A 106 10.71 6.19 15.65
C GLN A 106 11.56 7.25 16.35
N ARG A 107 12.65 6.85 16.99
CA ARG A 107 13.54 7.77 17.68
C ARG A 107 14.21 8.76 16.74
N ILE A 108 14.68 8.31 15.57
CA ILE A 108 15.37 9.14 14.58
C ILE A 108 14.41 10.13 13.90
N TYR A 109 13.22 9.66 13.47
CA TYR A 109 12.30 10.48 12.67
C TYR A 109 11.31 11.28 13.51
N LEU A 110 10.89 10.75 14.67
CA LEU A 110 9.83 11.36 15.50
C LEU A 110 10.36 11.91 16.83
N GLY A 111 11.61 11.65 17.17
CA GLY A 111 12.22 12.10 18.42
C GLY A 111 11.87 11.23 19.65
N GLU A 112 10.89 10.35 19.55
CA GLU A 112 10.42 9.49 20.65
C GLU A 112 9.98 8.13 20.14
N THR A 113 9.71 7.19 21.05
CA THR A 113 9.19 5.86 20.74
C THR A 113 7.75 5.75 21.24
N TYR A 114 6.88 5.18 20.42
CA TYR A 114 5.47 4.97 20.75
C TYR A 114 5.19 3.52 21.14
N PRO A 115 4.31 3.28 22.12
CA PRO A 115 3.80 1.95 22.43
C PRO A 115 3.16 1.29 21.20
N VAL A 116 3.19 -0.05 21.20
CA VAL A 116 2.57 -0.86 20.12
C VAL A 116 1.06 -0.56 20.04
N GLU A 117 0.41 -0.43 21.20
CA GLU A 117 -1.01 -0.16 21.35
C GLU A 117 -1.44 1.14 20.67
N GLU A 118 -0.59 2.15 20.69
CA GLU A 118 -0.87 3.42 20.00
C GLU A 118 -0.88 3.25 18.48
N THR A 119 0.05 2.47 17.94
CA THR A 119 0.05 2.15 16.51
C THR A 119 -1.21 1.37 16.12
N LEU A 120 -1.62 0.41 16.94
CA LEU A 120 -2.85 -0.35 16.72
C LEU A 120 -4.09 0.54 16.76
N LYS A 121 -4.18 1.45 17.74
CA LYS A 121 -5.28 2.43 17.80
C LYS A 121 -5.33 3.32 16.56
N LYS A 122 -4.18 3.78 16.06
CA LYS A 122 -4.11 4.57 14.81
C LYS A 122 -4.58 3.77 13.59
N ILE A 123 -4.26 2.48 13.50
CA ILE A 123 -4.78 1.60 12.43
C ILE A 123 -6.30 1.48 12.54
N ASP A 124 -6.81 1.22 13.75
CA ASP A 124 -8.24 1.02 13.99
C ASP A 124 -9.08 2.29 13.71
N SER A 125 -8.53 3.47 13.97
CA SER A 125 -9.23 4.75 13.78
C SER A 125 -9.37 5.16 12.31
N VAL A 126 -8.61 4.60 11.38
CA VAL A 126 -8.67 4.97 9.96
C VAL A 126 -10.07 4.69 9.39
N THR A 127 -10.65 5.66 8.71
CA THR A 127 -11.94 5.57 8.03
C THR A 127 -11.78 5.43 6.52
N VAL A 128 -12.85 5.08 5.81
CA VAL A 128 -12.88 5.13 4.33
C VAL A 128 -12.61 6.54 3.84
N GLY A 129 -13.14 7.57 4.55
CA GLY A 129 -12.89 8.97 4.22
C GLY A 129 -11.42 9.36 4.29
N ASP A 130 -10.69 8.86 5.30
CA ASP A 130 -9.25 9.11 5.43
C ASP A 130 -8.46 8.45 4.29
N VAL A 131 -8.81 7.22 3.92
CA VAL A 131 -8.15 6.51 2.81
C VAL A 131 -8.43 7.24 1.49
N ARG A 132 -9.66 7.67 1.25
CA ARG A 132 -10.06 8.43 0.06
C ARG A 132 -9.31 9.77 -0.03
N ALA A 133 -9.27 10.54 1.06
CA ALA A 133 -8.59 11.84 1.09
C ALA A 133 -7.11 11.68 0.74
N LEU A 134 -6.44 10.70 1.34
CA LEU A 134 -5.04 10.41 1.07
C LEU A 134 -4.83 9.89 -0.36
N ALA A 135 -5.72 9.05 -0.87
CA ALA A 135 -5.67 8.56 -2.24
C ALA A 135 -5.77 9.72 -3.25
N ALA A 136 -6.69 10.66 -3.02
CA ALA A 136 -6.84 11.85 -3.88
C ALA A 136 -5.59 12.75 -3.88
N GLU A 137 -4.85 12.79 -2.79
CA GLU A 137 -3.60 13.56 -2.69
C GLU A 137 -2.44 12.88 -3.41
N ILE A 138 -2.32 11.54 -3.30
CA ILE A 138 -1.11 10.80 -3.71
C ILE A 138 -1.27 10.11 -5.06
N LEU A 139 -2.44 9.54 -5.37
CA LEU A 139 -2.64 8.68 -6.54
C LEU A 139 -3.04 9.44 -7.82
N ASP A 140 -2.70 10.73 -7.91
CA ASP A 140 -2.95 11.50 -9.13
C ASP A 140 -2.15 10.95 -10.31
N ALA A 141 -2.86 10.37 -11.29
CA ALA A 141 -2.26 9.79 -12.49
C ALA A 141 -1.42 10.77 -13.30
N LYS A 142 -1.69 12.10 -13.22
CA LYS A 142 -0.91 13.13 -13.89
C LYS A 142 0.47 13.36 -13.28
N ARG A 143 0.64 12.97 -12.02
CA ARG A 143 1.89 13.09 -11.26
C ARG A 143 2.68 11.79 -11.22
N MET A 144 2.14 10.72 -11.82
CA MET A 144 2.76 9.40 -11.83
C MET A 144 3.95 9.37 -12.80
N THR A 145 5.11 8.94 -12.31
CA THR A 145 6.27 8.60 -13.14
C THR A 145 6.30 7.09 -13.34
N THR A 146 6.51 6.65 -14.56
CA THR A 146 6.62 5.23 -14.91
C THR A 146 8.03 4.92 -15.37
N ALA A 147 8.68 3.95 -14.74
CA ALA A 147 9.95 3.38 -15.17
C ALA A 147 9.73 1.95 -15.67
N VAL A 148 10.24 1.65 -16.85
CA VAL A 148 10.11 0.33 -17.49
C VAL A 148 11.49 -0.25 -17.72
N LEU A 149 11.70 -1.49 -17.27
CA LEU A 149 12.92 -2.25 -17.51
C LEU A 149 12.57 -3.53 -18.28
N GLY A 150 13.18 -3.71 -19.44
CA GLY A 150 12.94 -4.89 -20.27
C GLY A 150 13.41 -4.70 -21.72
N PRO A 151 13.22 -5.70 -22.56
CA PRO A 151 13.44 -5.54 -24.00
C PRO A 151 12.42 -4.55 -24.55
N VAL A 152 12.91 -3.43 -25.05
CA VAL A 152 12.09 -2.36 -25.66
C VAL A 152 11.89 -2.66 -27.15
#